data_edf425b372f08389c7620aeef4f6faa6
#
_entry.id   edf425b372f08389c7620aeef4f6faa6
#
_cell.length_a   1.000
_cell.length_b   1.000
_cell.length_c   1.000
_cell.angle_alpha   90.00
_cell.angle_beta   90.00
_cell.angle_gamma   90.00
#
_symmetry.space_group_name_H-M   'P 1'
#
loop_
_entity.id
_entity.type
_entity.pdbx_description
1 polymer ?
#
loop_
_entity_poly.entity_id
_entity_poly.type
_entity_poly.pdbx_seq_one_letter_code
_entity_poly.pdbx_strand_id
1 'polypeptide(L)'
;MDKIVELQAWKLKELLKWREYLGVLVEAVKEVFNDRVEVYVFGSAVNGKLTVGSDIDIAIVLSEVPKSGLERARLIDKVWRIMENKGVPWWYPFEIHLLRREDLPLFREAGFTRLL
;
A
#
# COMPACT_ATOMS: atom_id res chain seq x y z
N MET A 1 23.61 16.47 17.33
CA MET A 1 23.19 15.28 16.56
C MET A 1 23.24 15.59 15.07
N ASP A 2 23.70 14.66 14.26
CA ASP A 2 23.77 14.79 12.82
C ASP A 2 22.35 14.91 12.22
N LYS A 3 22.12 15.87 11.33
CA LYS A 3 20.82 16.07 10.67
C LYS A 3 20.39 14.85 9.87
N ILE A 4 21.34 14.11 9.28
CA ILE A 4 21.05 12.89 8.53
C ILE A 4 20.48 11.82 9.46
N VAL A 5 21.07 11.65 10.65
CA VAL A 5 20.60 10.71 11.65
C VAL A 5 19.20 11.09 12.14
N GLU A 6 18.96 12.37 12.39
CA GLU A 6 17.64 12.87 12.79
C GLU A 6 16.60 12.62 11.73
N LEU A 7 16.91 12.87 10.47
CA LEU A 7 15.99 12.62 9.36
C LEU A 7 15.65 11.14 9.20
N GLN A 8 16.65 10.27 9.33
CA GLN A 8 16.44 8.83 9.26
C GLN A 8 15.58 8.33 10.42
N ALA A 9 15.81 8.84 11.63
CA ALA A 9 15.01 8.51 12.80
C ALA A 9 13.55 8.95 12.61
N TRP A 10 13.33 10.14 12.06
CA TRP A 10 12.00 10.65 11.77
C TRP A 10 11.29 9.78 10.73
N LYS A 11 11.98 9.42 9.63
CA LYS A 11 11.40 8.54 8.60
C LYS A 11 11.05 7.16 9.16
N LEU A 12 11.91 6.60 9.99
CA LEU A 12 11.61 5.31 10.63
C LEU A 12 10.37 5.41 11.52
N LYS A 13 10.25 6.49 12.29
CA LYS A 13 9.09 6.73 13.12
C LYS A 13 7.80 6.83 12.30
N GLU A 14 7.85 7.55 11.18
CA GLU A 14 6.71 7.63 10.26
C GLU A 14 6.41 6.27 9.63
N LEU A 15 7.45 5.52 9.28
CA LEU A 15 7.30 4.18 8.69
C LEU A 15 6.57 3.23 9.64
N LEU A 16 6.83 3.33 10.94
CA LEU A 16 6.18 2.50 11.96
C LEU A 16 4.67 2.80 12.13
N LYS A 17 4.18 3.89 11.54
CA LYS A 17 2.74 4.19 11.51
C LYS A 17 2.00 3.45 10.40
N TRP A 18 2.63 2.52 9.73
CA TRP A 18 2.07 1.86 8.56
C TRP A 18 0.70 1.22 8.80
N ARG A 19 0.44 0.72 10.00
CA ARG A 19 -0.87 0.14 10.34
C ARG A 19 -1.98 1.20 10.34
N GLU A 20 -1.69 2.38 10.84
CA GLU A 20 -2.65 3.50 10.81
C GLU A 20 -2.94 3.91 9.37
N TYR A 21 -1.90 4.05 8.57
CA TYR A 21 -2.02 4.44 7.17
C TYR A 21 -2.67 3.35 6.30
N LEU A 22 -2.54 2.08 6.69
CA LEU A 22 -3.28 1.00 6.04
C LEU A 22 -4.79 1.18 6.19
N GLY A 23 -5.26 1.61 7.35
CA GLY A 23 -6.68 1.92 7.55
C GLY A 23 -7.16 2.99 6.59
N VAL A 24 -6.37 4.05 6.41
CA VAL A 24 -6.65 5.11 5.45
C VAL A 24 -6.66 4.59 4.02
N LEU A 25 -5.70 3.74 3.68
CA LEU A 25 -5.63 3.11 2.35
C LEU A 25 -6.88 2.28 2.06
N VAL A 26 -7.33 1.46 3.01
CA VAL A 26 -8.53 0.64 2.84
C VAL A 26 -9.76 1.51 2.59
N GLU A 27 -9.92 2.61 3.34
CA GLU A 27 -11.01 3.55 3.10
C GLU A 27 -10.94 4.19 1.70
N ALA A 28 -9.75 4.59 1.28
CA ALA A 28 -9.55 5.16 -0.05
C ALA A 28 -9.88 4.16 -1.16
N VAL A 29 -9.47 2.91 -0.99
CA VAL A 29 -9.78 1.83 -1.93
C VAL A 29 -11.28 1.60 -2.05
N LYS A 30 -11.99 1.61 -0.93
CA LYS A 30 -13.46 1.48 -0.94
C LYS A 30 -14.13 2.62 -1.68
N GLU A 31 -13.64 3.84 -1.54
CA GLU A 31 -14.20 4.99 -2.27
C GLU A 31 -13.99 4.88 -3.77
N VAL A 32 -12.83 4.38 -4.21
CA VAL A 32 -12.49 4.30 -5.64
C VAL A 32 -13.12 3.07 -6.32
N PHE A 33 -13.14 1.92 -5.65
CA PHE A 33 -13.51 0.64 -6.25
C PHE A 33 -14.84 0.06 -5.76
N ASN A 34 -15.50 0.72 -4.80
CA ASN A 34 -16.72 0.22 -4.15
C ASN A 34 -16.44 -1.09 -3.35
N ASP A 35 -17.49 -1.88 -3.08
CA ASP A 35 -17.42 -2.99 -2.12
C ASP A 35 -16.90 -4.31 -2.69
N ARG A 36 -16.61 -4.39 -3.98
CA ARG A 36 -16.20 -5.65 -4.63
C ARG A 36 -14.69 -5.75 -4.82
N VAL A 37 -13.96 -5.47 -3.76
CA VAL A 37 -12.52 -5.44 -3.81
C VAL A 37 -11.96 -6.12 -2.57
N GLU A 38 -10.83 -6.81 -2.73
CA GLU A 38 -10.07 -7.35 -1.61
C GLU A 38 -8.73 -6.60 -1.55
N VAL A 39 -8.23 -6.38 -0.35
CA VAL A 39 -6.93 -5.71 -0.13
C VAL A 39 -6.06 -6.61 0.72
N TYR A 40 -4.84 -6.80 0.28
CA TYR A 40 -3.82 -7.58 1.01
C TYR A 40 -2.57 -6.76 1.19
N VAL A 41 -1.92 -6.94 2.32
CA VAL A 41 -0.56 -6.45 2.56
C VAL A 41 0.39 -7.64 2.61
N PHE A 42 1.56 -7.49 2.01
CA PHE A 42 2.56 -8.57 1.99
C PHE A 42 3.98 -7.99 2.00
N GLY A 43 4.97 -8.87 2.12
CA GLY A 43 6.38 -8.48 2.14
C GLY A 43 6.91 -8.18 3.53
N SER A 44 7.87 -7.27 3.61
CA SER A 44 8.63 -6.99 4.85
C SER A 44 7.77 -6.53 6.02
N ALA A 45 6.69 -5.78 5.76
CA ALA A 45 5.82 -5.29 6.83
C ALA A 45 5.14 -6.44 7.57
N VAL A 46 4.65 -7.45 6.83
CA VAL A 46 3.98 -8.63 7.40
C VAL A 46 4.96 -9.48 8.21
N ASN A 47 6.19 -9.58 7.74
CA ASN A 47 7.22 -10.41 8.36
C ASN A 47 7.98 -9.71 9.49
N GLY A 48 7.59 -8.50 9.87
CA GLY A 48 8.25 -7.73 10.91
C GLY A 48 9.66 -7.29 10.57
N LYS A 49 10.03 -7.25 9.29
CA LYS A 49 11.36 -6.89 8.80
C LYS A 49 11.42 -5.50 8.18
N LEU A 50 10.55 -4.61 8.64
CA LEU A 50 10.45 -3.26 8.10
C LEU A 50 11.68 -2.44 8.44
N THR A 51 12.31 -1.86 7.43
CA THR A 51 13.46 -0.95 7.57
C THR A 51 13.18 0.36 6.82
N VAL A 52 14.05 1.34 7.00
CA VAL A 52 13.91 2.66 6.36
C VAL A 52 13.81 2.57 4.84
N GLY A 53 14.47 1.58 4.22
CA GLY A 53 14.41 1.37 2.78
C GLY A 53 13.36 0.38 2.30
N SER A 54 12.51 -0.12 3.21
CA SER A 54 11.50 -1.13 2.86
C SER A 54 10.29 -0.50 2.15
N ASP A 55 9.79 -1.21 1.12
CA ASP A 55 8.48 -0.93 0.56
C ASP A 55 7.43 -1.75 1.28
N ILE A 56 6.21 -1.24 1.33
CA ILE A 56 5.05 -1.94 1.87
C ILE A 56 4.17 -2.31 0.69
N ASP A 57 4.19 -3.59 0.35
CA ASP A 57 3.49 -4.10 -0.82
C ASP A 57 2.01 -4.29 -0.53
N ILE A 58 1.18 -3.69 -1.36
CA ILE A 58 -0.28 -3.74 -1.26
C ILE A 58 -0.83 -4.35 -2.55
N ALA A 59 -1.67 -5.36 -2.41
CA ALA A 59 -2.41 -5.92 -3.54
C ALA A 59 -3.88 -5.54 -3.41
N ILE A 60 -4.40 -4.88 -4.43
CA ILE A 60 -5.82 -4.62 -4.60
C ILE A 60 -6.34 -5.63 -5.60
N VAL A 61 -7.15 -6.57 -5.15
CA VAL A 61 -7.67 -7.65 -5.98
C VAL A 61 -9.02 -7.25 -6.53
N LEU A 62 -9.11 -7.19 -7.86
CA LEU A 62 -10.30 -6.78 -8.60
C LEU A 62 -10.83 -7.95 -9.41
N SER A 63 -12.15 -7.96 -9.68
CA SER A 63 -12.76 -8.92 -10.60
C SER A 63 -12.26 -8.70 -12.04
N GLU A 64 -12.08 -7.44 -12.41
CA GLU A 64 -11.52 -7.04 -13.70
C GLU A 64 -10.45 -5.98 -13.49
N VAL A 65 -9.26 -6.23 -13.99
CA VAL A 65 -8.15 -5.28 -13.97
C VAL A 65 -8.11 -4.57 -15.32
N PRO A 66 -8.06 -3.23 -15.36
CA PRO A 66 -7.92 -2.52 -16.62
C PRO A 66 -6.70 -2.99 -17.40
N LYS A 67 -6.87 -3.23 -18.70
CA LYS A 67 -5.78 -3.67 -19.57
C LYS A 67 -4.76 -2.56 -19.83
N SER A 68 -5.25 -1.30 -19.87
CA SER A 68 -4.40 -0.15 -20.09
C SER A 68 -3.57 0.18 -18.86
N GLY A 69 -2.25 0.29 -19.03
CA GLY A 69 -1.37 0.77 -17.95
C GLY A 69 -1.72 2.17 -17.48
N LEU A 70 -2.21 3.01 -18.38
CA LEU A 70 -2.64 4.37 -18.04
C LEU A 70 -3.87 4.36 -17.14
N GLU A 71 -4.86 3.51 -17.44
CA GLU A 71 -6.05 3.39 -16.58
C GLU A 71 -5.69 2.86 -15.20
N ARG A 72 -4.81 1.86 -15.11
CA ARG A 72 -4.33 1.36 -13.83
C ARG A 72 -3.64 2.45 -13.02
N ALA A 73 -2.77 3.22 -13.67
CA ALA A 73 -2.08 4.32 -13.03
C ALA A 73 -3.04 5.40 -12.52
N ARG A 74 -4.07 5.71 -13.30
CA ARG A 74 -5.10 6.68 -12.89
C ARG A 74 -5.88 6.23 -11.66
N LEU A 75 -6.22 4.95 -11.59
CA LEU A 75 -6.93 4.40 -10.43
C LEU A 75 -6.06 4.43 -9.18
N ILE A 76 -4.80 4.06 -9.29
CA ILE A 76 -3.84 4.12 -8.20
C ILE A 76 -3.65 5.58 -7.75
N ASP A 77 -3.57 6.51 -8.69
CA ASP A 77 -3.46 7.94 -8.40
C ASP A 77 -4.66 8.46 -7.61
N LYS A 78 -5.87 8.02 -7.97
CA LYS A 78 -7.09 8.39 -7.22
C LYS A 78 -7.01 7.92 -5.77
N VAL A 79 -6.55 6.69 -5.55
CA VAL A 79 -6.36 6.15 -4.20
C VAL A 79 -5.38 7.02 -3.43
N TRP A 80 -4.24 7.37 -4.04
CA TRP A 80 -3.23 8.22 -3.43
C TRP A 80 -3.75 9.61 -3.07
N ARG A 81 -4.52 10.24 -3.94
CA ARG A 81 -5.08 11.56 -3.67
C ARG A 81 -5.97 11.57 -2.44
N ILE A 82 -6.79 10.53 -2.28
CA ILE A 82 -7.63 10.39 -1.11
C ILE A 82 -6.77 10.18 0.14
N MET A 83 -5.76 9.31 0.06
CA MET A 83 -4.85 9.07 1.19
C MET A 83 -4.12 10.34 1.61
N GLU A 84 -3.59 11.09 0.66
CA GLU A 84 -2.87 12.34 0.93
C GLU A 84 -3.78 13.37 1.60
N ASN A 85 -5.03 13.47 1.14
CA ASN A 85 -6.01 14.37 1.74
C ASN A 85 -6.35 13.97 3.19
N LYS A 86 -6.15 12.72 3.54
CA LYS A 86 -6.39 12.19 4.88
C LYS A 86 -5.11 12.11 5.74
N GLY A 87 -4.02 12.69 5.26
CA GLY A 87 -2.80 12.85 6.05
C GLY A 87 -1.69 11.85 5.79
N VAL A 88 -1.84 10.94 4.84
CA VAL A 88 -0.74 10.03 4.47
C VAL A 88 0.30 10.82 3.68
N PRO A 89 1.58 10.80 4.09
CA PRO A 89 2.62 11.49 3.33
C PRO A 89 2.73 10.97 1.90
N TRP A 90 2.95 11.87 0.94
CA TRP A 90 3.06 11.50 -0.47
C TRP A 90 4.21 10.51 -0.76
N TRP A 91 5.26 10.55 0.05
CA TRP A 91 6.44 9.69 -0.09
C TRP A 91 6.30 8.35 0.62
N TYR A 92 5.15 8.11 1.29
CA TYR A 92 4.99 6.88 2.07
C TYR A 92 5.17 5.65 1.17
N PRO A 93 5.95 4.64 1.60
CA PRO A 93 6.42 3.59 0.70
C PRO A 93 5.40 2.49 0.43
N PHE A 94 4.15 2.82 0.22
CA PHE A 94 3.17 1.87 -0.27
C PHE A 94 3.41 1.61 -1.75
N GLU A 95 3.64 0.37 -2.11
CA GLU A 95 3.70 -0.08 -3.49
C GLU A 95 2.41 -0.81 -3.81
N ILE A 96 1.54 -0.17 -4.59
CA ILE A 96 0.19 -0.64 -4.87
C ILE A 96 0.16 -1.40 -6.18
N HIS A 97 -0.32 -2.65 -6.12
CA HIS A 97 -0.50 -3.53 -7.27
C HIS A 97 -1.98 -3.81 -7.47
N LEU A 98 -2.47 -3.66 -8.71
CA LEU A 98 -3.81 -4.09 -9.07
C LEU A 98 -3.71 -5.50 -9.65
N LEU A 99 -4.38 -6.45 -9.04
CA LEU A 99 -4.27 -7.87 -9.38
C LEU A 99 -5.64 -8.49 -9.61
N ARG A 100 -5.65 -9.54 -10.44
CA ARG A 100 -6.79 -10.46 -10.50
C ARG A 100 -6.60 -11.49 -9.39
N ARG A 101 -7.71 -12.10 -8.96
CA ARG A 101 -7.64 -13.15 -7.92
C ARG A 101 -6.70 -14.29 -8.30
N GLU A 102 -6.66 -14.66 -9.56
CA GLU A 102 -5.79 -15.74 -10.07
C GLU A 102 -4.30 -15.41 -10.00
N ASP A 103 -3.95 -14.11 -9.89
CA ASP A 103 -2.55 -13.68 -9.77
C ASP A 103 -2.07 -13.70 -8.30
N LEU A 104 -3.00 -13.80 -7.34
CA LEU A 104 -2.66 -13.74 -5.92
C LEU A 104 -1.72 -14.88 -5.47
N PRO A 105 -1.84 -16.12 -5.96
CA PRO A 105 -0.91 -17.18 -5.57
C PRO A 105 0.55 -16.89 -5.88
N LEU A 106 0.85 -16.02 -6.83
CA LEU A 106 2.23 -15.63 -7.17
C LEU A 106 2.93 -14.92 -6.01
N PHE A 107 2.16 -14.33 -5.09
CA PHE A 107 2.67 -13.59 -3.95
C PHE A 107 2.63 -14.40 -2.64
N ARG A 108 2.17 -15.64 -2.69
CA ARG A 108 1.94 -16.47 -1.51
C ARG A 108 3.21 -16.71 -0.70
N GLU A 109 4.35 -16.88 -1.37
CA GLU A 109 5.63 -17.14 -0.71
C GLU A 109 6.15 -15.92 0.06
N ALA A 110 5.76 -14.73 -0.33
CA ALA A 110 6.14 -13.50 0.36
C ALA A 110 5.40 -13.31 1.70
N GLY A 111 4.40 -14.14 1.99
CA GLY A 111 3.51 -13.97 3.13
C GLY A 111 2.58 -12.80 2.90
N PHE A 112 1.29 -12.97 3.17
CA PHE A 112 0.33 -11.88 3.02
C PHE A 112 -0.77 -11.97 4.07
N THR A 113 -1.36 -10.81 4.38
CA THR A 113 -2.48 -10.69 5.30
C THR A 113 -3.60 -9.94 4.61
N ARG A 114 -4.83 -10.47 4.68
CA ARG A 114 -6.00 -9.82 4.12
C ARG A 114 -6.46 -8.68 5.03
N LEU A 115 -6.74 -7.52 4.43
CA LEU A 115 -7.22 -6.33 5.13
C LEU A 115 -8.68 -6.05 4.86
N LEU A 116 -9.19 -6.51 3.71
CA LEU A 116 -10.56 -6.23 3.30
C LEU A 116 -11.12 -7.39 2.49
#